data_e47ba38f81e78ea72481837f5b5bc218
#
_entry.id   e47ba38f81e78ea72481837f5b5bc218
#
_cell.length_a   1.000
_cell.length_b   1.000
_cell.length_c   1.000
_cell.angle_alpha   90.00
_cell.angle_beta   90.00
_cell.angle_gamma   90.00
#
_symmetry.space_group_name_H-M   'P 1'
#
loop_
_entity.id
_entity.type
_entity.pdbx_description
1 polymer ?
#
loop_
_entity_poly.entity_id
_entity_poly.type
_entity_poly.pdbx_seq_one_letter_code
_entity_poly.pdbx_strand_id
1 'polypeptide(L)'
;RYMPRIRDTYGLDAARIPFDFPELIAALAPRAFFASAPVGDDNFAVAGVARTFAEALPVHRLFDGASGVAPAAERLVLVTPSCGHTFPPAVRRQAYEWLEQRLAPPAP
;
A
#
# COMPACT_ATOMS: atom_id res chain seq x y z
N ARG A 1 -3.71 -5.10 20.77
CA ARG A 1 -5.10 -4.95 20.29
C ARG A 1 -5.27 -5.65 18.95
N TYR A 2 -4.40 -5.39 18.00
CA TYR A 2 -4.33 -6.06 16.71
C TYR A 2 -3.19 -7.07 16.75
N MET A 3 -3.35 -8.23 16.12
CA MET A 3 -2.34 -9.29 16.06
C MET A 3 -1.78 -9.69 17.46
N PRO A 4 -2.61 -10.23 18.35
CA PRO A 4 -2.19 -10.54 19.74
C PRO A 4 -1.01 -11.52 19.79
N ARG A 5 -0.86 -12.39 18.82
CA ARG A 5 0.26 -13.34 18.72
C ARG A 5 1.62 -12.68 18.53
N ILE A 6 1.70 -11.44 18.04
CA ILE A 6 2.97 -10.71 17.94
C ILE A 6 3.61 -10.60 19.34
N ARG A 7 2.83 -10.27 20.37
CA ARG A 7 3.34 -10.24 21.74
C ARG A 7 3.79 -11.61 22.20
N ASP A 8 2.99 -12.63 21.98
CA ASP A 8 3.25 -13.97 22.52
C ASP A 8 4.42 -14.66 21.81
N THR A 9 4.59 -14.43 20.52
CA THR A 9 5.64 -15.04 19.69
C THR A 9 6.94 -14.23 19.69
N TYR A 10 6.84 -12.90 19.63
CA TYR A 10 8.00 -12.02 19.40
C TYR A 10 8.31 -11.09 20.58
N GLY A 11 7.52 -11.13 21.66
CA GLY A 11 7.74 -10.31 22.87
C GLY A 11 7.57 -8.82 22.63
N LEU A 12 6.80 -8.40 21.62
CA LEU A 12 6.67 -7.02 21.15
C LEU A 12 8.00 -6.43 20.64
N ASP A 13 8.98 -7.25 20.36
CA ASP A 13 10.25 -6.84 19.78
C ASP A 13 10.13 -6.88 18.24
N ALA A 14 10.07 -5.70 17.62
CA ALA A 14 9.94 -5.57 16.16
C ALA A 14 11.12 -6.20 15.40
N ALA A 15 12.33 -6.19 15.98
CA ALA A 15 13.50 -6.78 15.35
C ALA A 15 13.44 -8.33 15.25
N ARG A 16 12.57 -8.96 16.01
CA ARG A 16 12.35 -10.42 15.97
C ARG A 16 11.28 -10.84 14.97
N ILE A 17 10.51 -9.90 14.43
CA ILE A 17 9.47 -10.20 13.43
C ILE A 17 10.19 -10.43 12.08
N PRO A 18 9.96 -11.57 11.39
CA PRO A 18 10.71 -11.94 10.18
C PRO A 18 10.24 -11.19 8.91
N PHE A 19 9.35 -10.23 9.03
CA PHE A 19 8.84 -9.39 7.94
C PHE A 19 8.37 -8.03 8.48
N ASP A 20 8.29 -7.04 7.61
CA ASP A 20 7.69 -5.73 7.88
C ASP A 20 6.73 -5.36 6.74
N PHE A 21 6.16 -4.18 6.77
CA PHE A 21 5.19 -3.72 5.79
C PHE A 21 5.71 -3.69 4.35
N PRO A 22 6.98 -3.33 4.06
CA PRO A 22 7.52 -3.40 2.71
C PRO A 22 7.40 -4.78 2.07
N GLU A 23 7.72 -5.84 2.81
CA GLU A 23 7.61 -7.22 2.31
C GLU A 23 6.16 -7.62 2.07
N LEU A 24 5.23 -7.17 2.93
CA LEU A 24 3.80 -7.45 2.75
C LEU A 24 3.25 -6.78 1.49
N ILE A 25 3.62 -5.52 1.24
CA ILE A 25 3.20 -4.80 0.03
C ILE A 25 3.89 -5.39 -1.21
N ALA A 26 5.17 -5.71 -1.13
CA ALA A 26 5.91 -6.36 -2.22
C ALA A 26 5.29 -7.72 -2.60
N ALA A 27 4.83 -8.51 -1.63
CA ALA A 27 4.18 -9.80 -1.86
C ALA A 27 2.83 -9.71 -2.61
N LEU A 28 2.25 -8.52 -2.71
CA LEU A 28 1.06 -8.30 -3.54
C LEU A 28 1.38 -8.24 -5.04
N ALA A 29 2.63 -7.97 -5.43
CA ALA A 29 3.00 -7.84 -6.83
C ALA A 29 2.65 -9.10 -7.66
N PRO A 30 2.16 -8.97 -8.90
CA PRO A 30 1.90 -7.73 -9.64
C PRO A 30 0.53 -7.08 -9.36
N ARG A 31 -0.21 -7.56 -8.37
CA ARG A 31 -1.53 -7.00 -8.04
C ARG A 31 -1.41 -5.54 -7.61
N ALA A 32 -2.47 -4.79 -7.89
CA ALA A 32 -2.52 -3.37 -7.58
C ALA A 32 -2.83 -3.11 -6.09
N PHE A 33 -2.23 -2.07 -5.53
CA PHE A 33 -2.43 -1.63 -4.15
C PHE A 33 -2.52 -0.11 -4.07
N PHE A 34 -3.57 0.38 -3.43
CA PHE A 34 -3.81 1.81 -3.20
C PHE A 34 -3.85 2.06 -1.69
N ALA A 35 -3.15 3.08 -1.23
CA ALA A 35 -3.24 3.55 0.14
C ALA A 35 -3.45 5.07 0.21
N SER A 36 -4.17 5.50 1.25
CA SER A 36 -4.28 6.90 1.66
C SER A 36 -3.61 7.04 3.02
N ALA A 37 -2.58 7.89 3.11
CA ALA A 37 -1.88 8.21 4.34
C ALA A 37 -1.92 9.71 4.59
N PRO A 38 -2.90 10.21 5.38
CA PRO A 38 -3.04 11.63 5.65
C PRO A 38 -1.82 12.22 6.35
N VAL A 39 -1.40 13.43 5.95
CA VAL A 39 -0.20 14.09 6.49
C VAL A 39 -0.36 14.46 7.97
N GLY A 40 -1.57 14.79 8.40
CA GLY A 40 -1.89 15.14 9.78
C GLY A 40 -2.46 13.98 10.61
N ASP A 41 -2.15 12.74 10.24
CA ASP A 41 -2.60 11.57 10.98
C ASP A 41 -1.74 11.33 12.22
N ASP A 42 -2.36 11.42 13.40
CA ASP A 42 -1.68 11.20 14.68
C ASP A 42 -1.48 9.69 15.02
N ASN A 43 -2.13 8.79 14.28
CA ASN A 43 -2.03 7.35 14.53
C ASN A 43 -0.94 6.67 13.70
N PHE A 44 -0.60 7.23 12.53
CA PHE A 44 0.35 6.64 11.59
C PHE A 44 1.34 7.67 11.04
N ALA A 45 2.63 7.35 11.10
CA ALA A 45 3.67 8.19 10.53
C ALA A 45 3.66 8.10 9.00
N VAL A 46 3.22 9.16 8.31
CA VAL A 46 3.16 9.22 6.84
C VAL A 46 4.53 8.93 6.20
N ALA A 47 5.63 9.36 6.82
CA ALA A 47 6.98 9.06 6.33
C ALA A 47 7.29 7.56 6.33
N GLY A 48 6.80 6.81 7.32
CA GLY A 48 6.91 5.35 7.37
C GLY A 48 6.14 4.69 6.23
N VAL A 49 4.92 5.18 5.95
CA VAL A 49 4.12 4.67 4.81
C VAL A 49 4.82 4.95 3.49
N ALA A 50 5.34 6.17 3.29
CA ALA A 50 6.07 6.53 2.07
C ALA A 50 7.33 5.66 1.86
N ARG A 51 8.08 5.38 2.94
CA ARG A 51 9.22 4.47 2.90
C ARG A 51 8.79 3.04 2.51
N THR A 52 7.72 2.53 3.10
CA THR A 52 7.15 1.21 2.75
C THR A 52 6.87 1.08 1.26
N PHE A 53 6.25 2.10 0.65
CA PHE A 53 5.99 2.11 -0.79
C PHE A 53 7.28 2.17 -1.61
N ALA A 54 8.24 2.99 -1.21
CA ALA A 54 9.53 3.10 -1.90
C ALA A 54 10.32 1.78 -1.88
N GLU A 55 10.30 1.07 -0.76
CA GLU A 55 10.98 -0.22 -0.59
C GLU A 55 10.26 -1.37 -1.32
N ALA A 56 8.93 -1.35 -1.42
CA ALA A 56 8.16 -2.35 -2.18
C ALA A 56 8.21 -2.13 -3.70
N LEU A 57 8.43 -0.89 -4.16
CA LEU A 57 8.39 -0.52 -5.58
C LEU A 57 9.32 -1.33 -6.49
N PRO A 58 10.60 -1.62 -6.12
CA PRO A 58 11.48 -2.44 -6.96
C PRO A 58 10.88 -3.80 -7.32
N VAL A 59 10.20 -4.47 -6.38
CA VAL A 59 9.57 -5.77 -6.62
C VAL A 59 8.40 -5.62 -7.60
N HIS A 60 7.57 -4.59 -7.44
CA HIS A 60 6.51 -4.31 -8.39
C HIS A 60 7.03 -4.04 -9.80
N ARG A 61 8.17 -3.34 -9.94
CA ARG A 61 8.81 -3.04 -11.23
C ARG A 61 9.32 -4.27 -11.97
N LEU A 62 9.59 -5.39 -11.30
CA LEU A 62 9.97 -6.64 -11.96
C LEU A 62 8.91 -7.14 -12.95
N PHE A 63 7.68 -6.70 -12.80
CA PHE A 63 6.56 -7.09 -13.66
C PHE A 63 6.21 -6.03 -14.71
N ASP A 64 6.96 -4.92 -14.80
CA ASP A 64 6.73 -3.91 -15.81
C ASP A 64 7.07 -4.47 -17.19
N GLY A 65 6.17 -4.26 -18.14
CA GLY A 65 6.28 -4.83 -19.50
C GLY A 65 5.73 -6.26 -19.65
N ALA A 66 5.29 -6.91 -18.58
CA ALA A 66 4.59 -8.18 -18.69
C ALA A 66 3.20 -7.97 -19.32
N SER A 67 2.79 -8.91 -20.19
CA SER A 67 1.49 -8.81 -20.88
C SER A 67 0.32 -8.74 -19.90
N GLY A 68 -0.56 -7.75 -20.10
CA GLY A 68 -1.73 -7.53 -19.23
C GLY A 68 -1.43 -6.91 -17.87
N VAL A 69 -0.18 -6.51 -17.62
CA VAL A 69 0.22 -5.89 -16.35
C VAL A 69 0.48 -4.40 -16.58
N ALA A 70 -0.29 -3.54 -15.90
CA ALA A 70 -0.07 -2.10 -15.94
C ALA A 70 1.29 -1.74 -15.28
N PRO A 71 1.91 -0.59 -15.62
CA PRO A 71 3.14 -0.13 -14.98
C PRO A 71 3.06 -0.06 -13.46
N ALA A 72 4.17 -0.33 -12.75
CA ALA A 72 4.22 -0.29 -11.28
C ALA A 72 3.74 1.05 -10.70
N ALA A 73 4.03 2.17 -11.38
CA ALA A 73 3.57 3.50 -10.98
C ALA A 73 2.05 3.67 -10.98
N GLU A 74 1.34 2.88 -11.76
CA GLU A 74 -0.13 2.87 -11.80
C GLU A 74 -0.73 1.83 -10.83
N ARG A 75 0.01 0.77 -10.53
CA ARG A 75 -0.44 -0.32 -9.66
C ARG A 75 -0.18 -0.04 -8.18
N LEU A 76 0.90 0.65 -7.85
CA LEU A 76 1.30 0.95 -6.48
C LEU A 76 1.11 2.45 -6.21
N VAL A 77 -0.03 2.81 -5.64
CA VAL A 77 -0.47 4.21 -5.48
C VAL A 77 -0.57 4.60 -4.01
N LEU A 78 0.13 5.66 -3.66
CA LEU A 78 0.04 6.32 -2.36
C LEU A 78 -0.47 7.75 -2.54
N VAL A 79 -1.52 8.13 -1.83
CA VAL A 79 -1.99 9.53 -1.72
C VAL A 79 -1.85 10.04 -0.30
N THR A 80 -1.44 11.30 -0.16
CA THR A 80 -1.15 11.91 1.15
C THR A 80 -1.95 13.19 1.33
N PRO A 81 -3.27 13.10 1.62
CA PRO A 81 -4.12 14.27 1.77
C PRO A 81 -3.76 15.07 3.01
N SER A 82 -3.92 16.41 2.95
CA SER A 82 -3.71 17.34 4.06
C SER A 82 -4.91 17.33 5.02
N CYS A 83 -5.03 16.28 5.81
CA CYS A 83 -6.07 16.10 6.84
C CYS A 83 -5.58 15.19 7.97
N GLY A 84 -6.37 15.07 9.05
CA GLY A 84 -6.15 14.12 10.13
C GLY A 84 -6.58 12.70 9.74
N HIS A 85 -6.74 11.82 10.73
CA HIS A 85 -7.14 10.41 10.55
C HIS A 85 -8.54 10.27 9.95
N THR A 86 -8.66 10.52 8.64
CA THR A 86 -9.92 10.46 7.89
C THR A 86 -9.66 10.07 6.43
N PHE A 87 -10.71 9.66 5.74
CA PHE A 87 -10.70 9.35 4.32
C PHE A 87 -11.59 10.37 3.57
N PRO A 88 -11.02 11.49 3.09
CA PRO A 88 -11.80 12.58 2.49
C PRO A 88 -12.60 12.12 1.28
N PRO A 89 -13.79 12.71 1.02
CA PRO A 89 -14.62 12.31 -0.13
C PRO A 89 -13.92 12.38 -1.48
N ALA A 90 -13.02 13.36 -1.68
CA ALA A 90 -12.26 13.48 -2.92
C ALA A 90 -11.28 12.32 -3.10
N VAL A 91 -10.55 11.94 -2.04
CA VAL A 91 -9.61 10.81 -2.07
C VAL A 91 -10.36 9.48 -2.22
N ARG A 92 -11.51 9.34 -1.56
CA ARG A 92 -12.36 8.16 -1.71
C ARG A 92 -12.87 7.99 -3.14
N ARG A 93 -13.28 9.06 -3.80
CA ARG A 93 -13.66 9.04 -5.22
C ARG A 93 -12.48 8.62 -6.10
N GLN A 94 -11.31 9.22 -5.91
CA GLN A 94 -10.09 8.84 -6.61
C GLN A 94 -9.76 7.34 -6.44
N ALA A 95 -9.90 6.81 -5.23
CA ALA A 95 -9.66 5.39 -4.96
C ALA A 95 -10.67 4.49 -5.69
N TYR A 96 -11.95 4.88 -5.76
CA TYR A 96 -12.97 4.11 -6.49
C TYR A 96 -12.75 4.16 -7.99
N GLU A 97 -12.48 5.32 -8.57
CA GLU A 97 -12.14 5.46 -10.00
C GLU A 97 -10.91 4.62 -10.38
N TRP A 98 -9.88 4.67 -9.53
CA TRP A 98 -8.69 3.84 -9.72
C TRP A 98 -9.02 2.33 -9.62
N LEU A 99 -9.84 1.91 -8.66
CA LEU A 99 -10.26 0.53 -8.47
C LEU A 99 -11.08 0.01 -9.67
N GLU A 100 -12.02 0.80 -10.15
CA GLU A 100 -12.84 0.47 -11.33
C GLU A 100 -11.97 0.18 -12.55
N GLN A 101 -10.96 1.00 -12.79
CA GLN A 101 -9.99 0.79 -13.89
C GLN A 101 -9.20 -0.53 -13.76
N ARG A 102 -8.96 -1.00 -12.53
CA ARG A 102 -8.21 -2.25 -12.26
C ARG A 102 -9.09 -3.49 -12.26
N LEU A 103 -10.39 -3.34 -12.03
CA LEU A 103 -11.37 -4.43 -12.04
C LEU A 103 -12.14 -4.51 -13.36
N ALA A 104 -12.02 -3.54 -14.23
CA ALA A 104 -12.64 -3.59 -15.55
C ALA A 104 -12.16 -4.83 -16.31
N PRO A 105 -13.06 -5.61 -16.93
CA PRO A 105 -12.64 -6.72 -17.78
C PRO A 105 -11.79 -6.18 -18.93
N PRO A 106 -10.83 -6.96 -19.45
CA PRO A 106 -10.07 -6.55 -20.63
C PRO A 106 -11.06 -6.22 -21.77
N ALA A 107 -10.75 -5.17 -22.51
CA ALA A 107 -11.53 -4.81 -23.68
C ALA A 107 -11.55 -6.01 -24.66
N PRO A 108 -12.71 -6.30 -25.30
CA PRO A 108 -12.85 -7.42 -26.22
C PRO A 108 -11.91 -7.32 -27.43
#